data_20905e58a85be5ad92ccc11d9a48ab7e
#
_entry.id   20905e58a85be5ad92ccc11d9a48ab7e
#
_cell.length_a   1.000
_cell.length_b   1.000
_cell.length_c   1.000
_cell.angle_alpha   90.00
_cell.angle_beta   90.00
_cell.angle_gamma   90.00
#
_symmetry.space_group_name_H-M   'P 1'
#
loop_
_entity.id
_entity.type
_entity.pdbx_description
1 polymer ?
#
loop_
_entity_poly.entity_id
_entity_poly.type
_entity_poly.pdbx_seq_one_letter_code
_entity_poly.pdbx_strand_id
1 'polypeptide(L)'
;IVFDSRTASRYGMDSDNANLYGARAAATLANFFLKRRDSVQMVLYSDKVLTIKKGTGQKQLFELLTALAGAVPKGDIPLSGIVEVAIPYMPRHSPVIVISNLEEDDSMRKAVSMMMMLEFDVTIISPNSIEFEIMAKQKKGEKINPIAYDILRLDREIMIQELRGYGVKVLDWKPATPLTQILLEARNY
;
A
#
# COMPACT_ATOMS: atom_id res chain seq x y z
N ILE A 1 -4.17 -4.24 -7.99
CA ILE A 1 -3.50 -3.94 -6.72
C ILE A 1 -2.08 -3.46 -7.04
N VAL A 2 -1.68 -2.33 -6.49
CA VAL A 2 -0.31 -1.81 -6.56
C VAL A 2 0.29 -1.93 -5.16
N PHE A 3 1.35 -2.71 -5.00
CA PHE A 3 1.95 -2.99 -3.71
C PHE A 3 3.38 -2.43 -3.64
N ASP A 4 3.58 -1.51 -2.69
CA ASP A 4 4.84 -0.87 -2.38
C ASP A 4 5.66 -1.72 -1.40
N SER A 5 6.78 -2.24 -1.86
CA SER A 5 7.76 -2.97 -1.07
C SER A 5 9.15 -2.32 -1.16
N ARG A 6 9.20 -0.98 -1.14
CA ARG A 6 10.46 -0.22 -1.09
C ARG A 6 11.11 -0.30 0.29
N THR A 7 12.35 0.13 0.38
CA THR A 7 13.11 0.16 1.65
C THR A 7 12.34 0.85 2.78
N ALA A 8 11.62 1.90 2.47
CA ALA A 8 10.77 2.65 3.37
C ALA A 8 9.64 1.82 4.04
N SER A 9 9.18 0.75 3.43
CA SER A 9 8.17 -0.13 4.04
C SER A 9 8.73 -1.06 5.14
N ARG A 10 10.04 -0.97 5.44
CA ARG A 10 10.73 -1.81 6.43
C ARG A 10 10.49 -1.39 7.89
N TYR A 11 9.83 -0.27 8.13
CA TYR A 11 9.61 0.22 9.49
C TYR A 11 8.83 -0.77 10.35
N GLY A 12 9.37 -1.03 11.56
CA GLY A 12 8.84 -1.98 12.53
C GLY A 12 9.84 -3.06 12.93
N MET A 13 9.34 -4.17 13.41
CA MET A 13 10.16 -5.36 13.76
C MET A 13 10.21 -6.33 12.59
N ASP A 14 11.20 -7.22 12.55
CA ASP A 14 11.32 -8.22 11.47
C ASP A 14 10.06 -9.08 11.30
N SER A 15 9.37 -9.38 12.40
CA SER A 15 8.12 -10.18 12.40
C SER A 15 6.84 -9.34 12.36
N ASP A 16 6.93 -8.00 12.46
CA ASP A 16 5.78 -7.10 12.63
C ASP A 16 6.11 -5.71 12.10
N ASN A 17 5.97 -5.53 10.81
CA ASN A 17 6.35 -4.30 10.10
C ASN A 17 5.34 -3.91 9.02
N ALA A 18 5.44 -2.68 8.53
CA ALA A 18 4.53 -2.12 7.55
C ALA A 18 4.44 -2.95 6.26
N ASN A 19 5.56 -3.51 5.78
CA ASN A 19 5.58 -4.36 4.58
C ASN A 19 4.76 -5.64 4.76
N LEU A 20 4.92 -6.34 5.90
CA LEU A 20 4.14 -7.56 6.19
C LEU A 20 2.65 -7.27 6.31
N TYR A 21 2.28 -6.14 6.92
CA TYR A 21 0.89 -5.71 6.97
C TYR A 21 0.35 -5.44 5.57
N GLY A 22 1.09 -4.69 4.77
CA GLY A 22 0.73 -4.44 3.38
C GLY A 22 0.58 -5.73 2.56
N ALA A 23 1.51 -6.67 2.68
CA ALA A 23 1.43 -7.97 2.01
C ALA A 23 0.20 -8.79 2.45
N ARG A 24 -0.13 -8.79 3.76
CA ARG A 24 -1.35 -9.44 4.28
C ARG A 24 -2.62 -8.78 3.72
N ALA A 25 -2.67 -7.46 3.65
CA ALA A 25 -3.78 -6.74 3.05
C ALA A 25 -3.92 -7.10 1.56
N ALA A 26 -2.84 -7.05 0.79
CA ALA A 26 -2.83 -7.41 -0.62
C ALA A 26 -3.32 -8.85 -0.86
N ALA A 27 -2.82 -9.81 -0.07
CA ALA A 27 -3.21 -11.21 -0.14
C ALA A 27 -4.71 -11.42 0.16
N THR A 28 -5.21 -10.74 1.21
CA THR A 28 -6.61 -10.86 1.62
C THR A 28 -7.55 -10.25 0.59
N LEU A 29 -7.22 -9.07 0.06
CA LEU A 29 -7.98 -8.42 -1.01
C LEU A 29 -7.98 -9.25 -2.29
N ALA A 30 -6.80 -9.76 -2.69
CA ALA A 30 -6.70 -10.63 -3.86
C ALA A 30 -7.61 -11.87 -3.72
N ASN A 31 -7.56 -12.56 -2.56
CA ASN A 31 -8.42 -13.70 -2.28
C ASN A 31 -9.91 -13.31 -2.28
N PHE A 32 -10.26 -12.17 -1.70
CA PHE A 32 -11.64 -11.68 -1.66
C PHE A 32 -12.20 -11.45 -3.08
N PHE A 33 -11.48 -10.72 -3.93
CA PHE A 33 -11.93 -10.45 -5.30
C PHE A 33 -11.97 -11.71 -6.16
N LEU A 34 -10.93 -12.56 -6.09
CA LEU A 34 -10.88 -13.79 -6.86
C LEU A 34 -11.99 -14.78 -6.48
N LYS A 35 -12.40 -14.84 -5.18
CA LYS A 35 -13.56 -15.64 -4.74
C LYS A 35 -14.87 -15.12 -5.32
N ARG A 36 -14.98 -13.84 -5.60
CA ARG A 36 -16.13 -13.22 -6.29
C ARG A 36 -16.10 -13.40 -7.79
N ARG A 37 -15.11 -14.13 -8.30
CA ARG A 37 -14.86 -14.31 -9.75
C ARG A 37 -14.41 -13.04 -10.46
N ASP A 38 -13.97 -12.03 -9.72
CA ASP A 38 -13.33 -10.86 -10.30
C ASP A 38 -11.95 -11.24 -10.83
N SER A 39 -11.43 -10.48 -11.80
CA SER A 39 -10.05 -10.63 -12.24
C SER A 39 -9.13 -9.68 -11.47
N VAL A 40 -8.01 -10.18 -11.00
CA VAL A 40 -7.02 -9.41 -10.23
C VAL A 40 -5.70 -9.35 -10.98
N GLN A 41 -5.18 -8.13 -11.11
CA GLN A 41 -3.82 -7.82 -11.53
C GLN A 41 -3.05 -7.27 -10.34
N MET A 42 -1.74 -7.52 -10.27
CA MET A 42 -0.89 -6.92 -9.25
C MET A 42 0.39 -6.37 -9.87
N VAL A 43 0.77 -5.19 -9.39
CA VAL A 43 2.09 -4.60 -9.63
C VAL A 43 2.77 -4.50 -8.27
N LEU A 44 3.88 -5.18 -8.11
CA LEU A 44 4.73 -5.13 -6.94
C LEU A 44 6.00 -4.39 -7.31
N TYR A 45 6.37 -3.39 -6.54
CA TYR A 45 7.58 -2.61 -6.82
C TYR A 45 8.46 -2.42 -5.58
N SER A 46 9.76 -2.50 -5.83
CA SER A 46 10.82 -2.39 -4.83
C SER A 46 12.08 -1.80 -5.50
N ASP A 47 13.15 -2.58 -5.63
CA ASP A 47 14.29 -2.34 -6.55
C ASP A 47 13.98 -2.83 -7.99
N LYS A 48 12.85 -3.49 -8.16
CA LYS A 48 12.32 -4.02 -9.42
C LYS A 48 10.81 -3.80 -9.48
N VAL A 49 10.31 -3.85 -10.69
CA VAL A 49 8.86 -3.88 -10.95
C VAL A 49 8.49 -5.29 -11.39
N LEU A 50 7.64 -5.94 -10.60
CA LEU A 50 7.06 -7.22 -10.94
C LEU A 50 5.58 -7.02 -11.26
N THR A 51 5.21 -7.23 -12.51
CA THR A 51 3.81 -7.18 -12.94
C THR A 51 3.25 -8.58 -13.11
N ILE A 52 2.23 -8.91 -12.33
CA ILE A 52 1.44 -10.12 -12.48
C ILE A 52 0.20 -9.73 -13.28
N LYS A 53 0.09 -10.27 -14.49
CA LYS A 53 -1.03 -9.97 -15.40
C LYS A 53 -2.37 -10.35 -14.77
N LYS A 54 -3.44 -9.70 -15.23
CA LYS A 54 -4.78 -10.01 -14.73
C LYS A 54 -5.14 -11.47 -14.98
N GLY A 55 -5.73 -12.10 -13.99
CA GLY A 55 -6.21 -13.46 -14.07
C GLY A 55 -7.30 -13.72 -13.05
N THR A 56 -7.87 -14.92 -13.06
CA THR A 56 -8.98 -15.35 -12.22
C THR A 56 -8.71 -16.70 -11.55
N GLY A 57 -9.45 -17.01 -10.49
CA GLY A 57 -9.46 -18.33 -9.86
C GLY A 57 -8.21 -18.64 -9.02
N GLN A 58 -8.05 -19.92 -8.66
CA GLN A 58 -7.04 -20.38 -7.71
C GLN A 58 -5.61 -20.26 -8.25
N LYS A 59 -5.41 -20.47 -9.55
CA LYS A 59 -4.08 -20.32 -10.15
C LYS A 59 -3.57 -18.89 -9.99
N GLN A 60 -4.42 -17.91 -10.28
CA GLN A 60 -4.09 -16.50 -10.10
C GLN A 60 -3.78 -16.18 -8.63
N LEU A 61 -4.59 -16.69 -7.70
CA LEU A 61 -4.34 -16.50 -6.28
C LEU A 61 -2.96 -17.04 -5.88
N PHE A 62 -2.59 -18.24 -6.34
CA PHE A 62 -1.30 -18.82 -6.03
C PHE A 62 -0.12 -17.99 -6.58
N GLU A 63 -0.23 -17.48 -7.81
CA GLU A 63 0.79 -16.60 -8.40
C GLU A 63 0.96 -15.30 -7.60
N LEU A 64 -0.14 -14.69 -7.18
CA LEU A 64 -0.13 -13.46 -6.36
C LEU A 64 0.48 -13.71 -4.98
N LEU A 65 0.10 -14.80 -4.31
CA LEU A 65 0.63 -15.16 -2.99
C LEU A 65 2.13 -15.49 -3.06
N THR A 66 2.58 -16.16 -4.12
CA THR A 66 4.00 -16.46 -4.32
C THR A 66 4.82 -15.19 -4.50
N ALA A 67 4.31 -14.22 -5.27
CA ALA A 67 4.97 -12.94 -5.45
C ALA A 67 5.05 -12.15 -4.12
N LEU A 68 3.95 -12.11 -3.36
CA LEU A 68 3.90 -11.43 -2.07
C LEU A 68 4.82 -12.09 -1.03
N ALA A 69 4.93 -13.41 -1.03
CA ALA A 69 5.84 -14.14 -0.14
C ALA A 69 7.32 -13.83 -0.44
N GLY A 70 7.64 -13.51 -1.69
CA GLY A 70 8.97 -13.08 -2.13
C GLY A 70 9.22 -11.57 -2.01
N ALA A 71 8.24 -10.79 -1.56
CA ALA A 71 8.38 -9.35 -1.43
C ALA A 71 9.27 -8.97 -0.24
N VAL A 72 10.49 -8.56 -0.54
CA VAL A 72 11.45 -8.08 0.45
C VAL A 72 11.60 -6.56 0.28
N PRO A 73 11.48 -5.77 1.36
CA PRO A 73 11.66 -4.32 1.30
C PRO A 73 13.04 -3.95 0.78
N LYS A 74 13.09 -3.35 -0.42
CA LYS A 74 14.33 -3.01 -1.09
C LYS A 74 14.12 -1.95 -2.17
N GLY A 75 15.15 -1.09 -2.38
CA GLY A 75 15.16 -0.07 -3.43
C GLY A 75 14.15 1.05 -3.20
N ASP A 76 14.10 1.98 -4.16
CA ASP A 76 13.36 3.23 -4.03
C ASP A 76 12.78 3.70 -5.38
N ILE A 77 12.24 2.76 -6.16
CA ILE A 77 11.61 3.11 -7.45
C ILE A 77 10.39 4.00 -7.19
N PRO A 78 10.31 5.20 -7.80
CA PRO A 78 9.20 6.12 -7.56
C PRO A 78 7.88 5.58 -8.12
N LEU A 79 6.78 5.74 -7.38
CA LEU A 79 5.46 5.26 -7.78
C LEU A 79 4.98 5.89 -9.10
N SER A 80 5.30 7.15 -9.37
CA SER A 80 4.92 7.82 -10.62
C SER A 80 5.41 7.08 -11.86
N GLY A 81 6.66 6.61 -11.85
CA GLY A 81 7.20 5.80 -12.95
C GLY A 81 6.51 4.44 -13.09
N ILE A 82 6.10 3.83 -11.96
CA ILE A 82 5.34 2.58 -11.98
C ILE A 82 3.98 2.78 -12.62
N VAL A 83 3.30 3.86 -12.26
CA VAL A 83 1.97 4.20 -12.80
C VAL A 83 2.05 4.44 -14.29
N GLU A 84 3.04 5.18 -14.78
CA GLU A 84 3.26 5.41 -16.22
C GLU A 84 3.42 4.09 -17.01
N VAL A 85 4.15 3.13 -16.45
CA VAL A 85 4.37 1.82 -17.08
C VAL A 85 3.14 0.92 -16.97
N ALA A 86 2.41 0.97 -15.86
CA ALA A 86 1.30 0.06 -15.57
C ALA A 86 -0.03 0.50 -16.21
N ILE A 87 -0.30 1.81 -16.29
CA ILE A 87 -1.56 2.37 -16.82
C ILE A 87 -1.97 1.80 -18.17
N PRO A 88 -1.08 1.67 -19.18
CA PRO A 88 -1.47 1.16 -20.50
C PRO A 88 -2.06 -0.26 -20.47
N TYR A 89 -1.79 -1.02 -19.42
CA TYR A 89 -2.25 -2.40 -19.25
C TYR A 89 -3.43 -2.51 -18.28
N MET A 90 -3.90 -1.38 -17.74
CA MET A 90 -5.02 -1.36 -16.80
C MET A 90 -6.31 -1.00 -17.55
N PRO A 91 -7.40 -1.76 -17.34
CA PRO A 91 -8.69 -1.37 -17.90
C PRO A 91 -9.12 -0.01 -17.31
N ARG A 92 -9.63 0.88 -18.16
CA ARG A 92 -10.16 2.18 -17.70
C ARG A 92 -11.30 1.99 -16.69
N HIS A 93 -11.48 2.95 -15.80
CA HIS A 93 -12.49 2.91 -14.75
C HIS A 93 -12.39 1.71 -13.80
N SER A 94 -11.23 1.04 -13.77
CA SER A 94 -11.01 -0.07 -12.82
C SER A 94 -10.70 0.47 -11.44
N PRO A 95 -11.16 -0.19 -10.37
CA PRO A 95 -10.70 0.12 -9.02
C PRO A 95 -9.21 -0.19 -8.89
N VAL A 96 -8.45 0.76 -8.38
CA VAL A 96 -7.02 0.65 -8.11
C VAL A 96 -6.79 0.75 -6.60
N ILE A 97 -6.27 -0.31 -6.01
CA ILE A 97 -5.90 -0.30 -4.60
C ILE A 97 -4.38 -0.19 -4.53
N VAL A 98 -3.91 0.93 -3.99
CA VAL A 98 -2.50 1.18 -3.72
C VAL A 98 -2.23 0.85 -2.25
N ILE A 99 -1.26 0.00 -1.99
CA ILE A 99 -0.83 -0.34 -0.64
C ILE A 99 0.59 0.20 -0.47
N SER A 100 0.74 1.25 0.33
CA SER A 100 1.99 1.97 0.54
C SER A 100 2.00 2.64 1.91
N ASN A 101 3.17 2.76 2.52
CA ASN A 101 3.34 3.43 3.82
C ASN A 101 3.28 4.97 3.76
N LEU A 102 3.02 5.56 2.59
CA LEU A 102 2.95 7.01 2.37
C LEU A 102 4.19 7.75 2.92
N GLU A 103 5.37 7.31 2.48
CA GLU A 103 6.54 8.15 2.69
C GLU A 103 6.40 9.46 1.92
N GLU A 104 7.01 10.50 2.47
CA GLU A 104 7.03 11.84 1.88
C GLU A 104 7.75 11.81 0.52
N ASP A 105 6.98 11.56 -0.52
CA ASP A 105 7.46 11.38 -1.88
C ASP A 105 6.50 12.08 -2.85
N ASP A 106 7.02 13.10 -3.54
CA ASP A 106 6.28 13.79 -4.61
C ASP A 106 5.78 12.83 -5.70
N SER A 107 6.40 11.66 -5.81
CA SER A 107 5.99 10.65 -6.77
C SER A 107 4.60 10.07 -6.47
N MET A 108 4.22 9.98 -5.20
CA MET A 108 2.86 9.56 -4.80
C MET A 108 1.81 10.55 -5.28
N ARG A 109 2.04 11.86 -5.07
CA ARG A 109 1.13 12.92 -5.52
C ARG A 109 0.95 12.88 -7.04
N LYS A 110 2.06 12.76 -7.78
CA LYS A 110 2.05 12.64 -9.25
C LYS A 110 1.29 11.40 -9.72
N ALA A 111 1.57 10.25 -9.12
CA ALA A 111 0.94 8.98 -9.45
C ALA A 111 -0.58 9.03 -9.25
N VAL A 112 -1.00 9.56 -8.09
CA VAL A 112 -2.43 9.74 -7.75
C VAL A 112 -3.09 10.69 -8.73
N SER A 113 -2.49 11.86 -8.99
CA SER A 113 -3.03 12.83 -9.95
C SER A 113 -3.21 12.21 -11.35
N MET A 114 -2.23 11.43 -11.83
CA MET A 114 -2.32 10.73 -13.11
C MET A 114 -3.46 9.70 -13.12
N MET A 115 -3.59 8.90 -12.06
CA MET A 115 -4.67 7.91 -11.96
C MET A 115 -6.05 8.58 -11.94
N MET A 116 -6.20 9.69 -11.20
CA MET A 116 -7.46 10.45 -11.13
C MET A 116 -7.82 11.10 -12.47
N MET A 117 -6.83 11.69 -13.18
CA MET A 117 -7.04 12.23 -14.54
C MET A 117 -7.52 11.18 -15.55
N LEU A 118 -7.17 9.92 -15.32
CA LEU A 118 -7.58 8.78 -16.15
C LEU A 118 -8.84 8.07 -15.62
N GLU A 119 -9.52 8.70 -14.67
CA GLU A 119 -10.80 8.26 -14.10
C GLU A 119 -10.73 6.88 -13.44
N PHE A 120 -9.58 6.54 -12.82
CA PHE A 120 -9.50 5.37 -11.97
C PHE A 120 -10.12 5.65 -10.60
N ASP A 121 -10.81 4.64 -10.04
CA ASP A 121 -11.28 4.66 -8.66
C ASP A 121 -10.14 4.22 -7.72
N VAL A 122 -9.49 5.18 -7.07
CA VAL A 122 -8.26 4.95 -6.30
C VAL A 122 -8.56 4.89 -4.81
N THR A 123 -8.17 3.78 -4.19
CA THR A 123 -8.13 3.62 -2.74
C THR A 123 -6.71 3.34 -2.29
N ILE A 124 -6.23 4.07 -1.28
CA ILE A 124 -4.91 3.85 -0.67
C ILE A 124 -5.10 3.20 0.69
N ILE A 125 -4.46 2.08 0.92
CA ILE A 125 -4.32 1.44 2.23
C ILE A 125 -2.90 1.67 2.70
N SER A 126 -2.75 2.43 3.78
CA SER A 126 -1.44 2.84 4.24
C SER A 126 -1.12 2.32 5.64
N PRO A 127 -0.32 1.24 5.75
CA PRO A 127 0.25 0.85 7.05
C PRO A 127 1.07 2.01 7.62
N ASN A 128 0.74 2.44 8.83
CA ASN A 128 1.34 3.61 9.45
C ASN A 128 2.74 3.29 9.99
N SER A 129 3.78 3.57 9.18
CA SER A 129 5.19 3.31 9.49
C SER A 129 5.64 3.94 10.82
N ILE A 130 5.14 5.12 11.17
CA ILE A 130 5.47 5.84 12.39
C ILE A 130 5.03 5.04 13.62
N GLU A 131 3.81 4.54 13.62
CA GLU A 131 3.28 3.75 14.74
C GLU A 131 3.96 2.38 14.84
N PHE A 132 4.36 1.77 13.71
CA PHE A 132 5.19 0.55 13.72
C PHE A 132 6.56 0.79 14.34
N GLU A 133 7.21 1.91 14.02
CA GLU A 133 8.50 2.28 14.58
C GLU A 133 8.40 2.55 16.08
N ILE A 134 7.41 3.33 16.50
CA ILE A 134 7.14 3.61 17.93
C ILE A 134 6.94 2.30 18.69
N MET A 135 6.11 1.40 18.19
CA MET A 135 5.86 0.11 18.80
C MET A 135 7.14 -0.73 18.91
N ALA A 136 7.97 -0.73 17.86
CA ALA A 136 9.23 -1.45 17.87
C ALA A 136 10.21 -0.90 18.90
N LYS A 137 10.35 0.43 19.01
CA LYS A 137 11.19 1.09 20.01
C LYS A 137 10.71 0.84 21.43
N GLN A 138 9.40 0.91 21.67
CA GLN A 138 8.82 0.59 22.98
C GLN A 138 9.15 -0.85 23.41
N LYS A 139 9.00 -1.82 22.52
CA LYS A 139 9.33 -3.23 22.81
C LYS A 139 10.81 -3.45 23.12
N LYS A 140 11.69 -2.64 22.52
CA LYS A 140 13.15 -2.68 22.75
C LYS A 140 13.58 -1.88 23.98
N GLY A 141 12.70 -1.12 24.63
CA GLY A 141 13.03 -0.21 25.72
C GLY A 141 13.84 1.01 25.26
N GLU A 142 13.81 1.34 23.99
CA GLU A 142 14.50 2.51 23.44
C GLU A 142 13.78 3.81 23.79
N LYS A 143 14.54 4.89 23.95
CA LYS A 143 13.95 6.21 24.20
C LYS A 143 13.25 6.74 22.97
N ILE A 144 12.03 7.21 23.17
CA ILE A 144 11.21 7.86 22.13
C ILE A 144 11.26 9.36 22.39
N ASN A 145 11.54 10.15 21.36
CA ASN A 145 11.39 11.60 21.40
C ASN A 145 9.97 11.97 20.96
N PRO A 146 9.06 12.36 21.88
CA PRO A 146 7.67 12.62 21.52
C PRO A 146 7.51 13.72 20.46
N ILE A 147 8.28 14.80 20.59
CA ILE A 147 8.19 15.97 19.68
C ILE A 147 8.54 15.56 18.24
N ALA A 148 9.59 14.75 18.06
CA ALA A 148 9.98 14.29 16.73
C ALA A 148 8.86 13.45 16.07
N TYR A 149 8.22 12.57 16.84
CA TYR A 149 7.12 11.75 16.32
C TYR A 149 5.84 12.56 16.10
N ASP A 150 5.58 13.59 16.88
CA ASP A 150 4.44 14.47 16.66
C ASP A 150 4.60 15.27 15.35
N ILE A 151 5.82 15.69 15.01
CA ILE A 151 6.12 16.32 13.72
C ILE A 151 5.85 15.33 12.58
N LEU A 152 6.39 14.10 12.66
CA LEU A 152 6.17 13.07 11.63
C LEU A 152 4.68 12.73 11.46
N ARG A 153 3.91 12.69 12.53
CA ARG A 153 2.45 12.48 12.47
C ARG A 153 1.74 13.62 11.78
N LEU A 154 2.17 14.86 12.04
CA LEU A 154 1.60 16.05 11.39
C LEU A 154 1.89 16.04 9.89
N ASP A 155 3.14 15.79 9.49
CA ASP A 155 3.53 15.70 8.08
C ASP A 155 2.74 14.60 7.35
N ARG A 156 2.57 13.44 8.00
CA ARG A 156 1.75 12.36 7.47
C ARG A 156 0.28 12.75 7.32
N GLU A 157 -0.30 13.43 8.32
CA GLU A 157 -1.68 13.88 8.24
C GLU A 157 -1.89 14.88 7.12
N ILE A 158 -0.94 15.82 6.93
CA ILE A 158 -0.95 16.77 5.80
C ILE A 158 -0.99 16.00 4.48
N MET A 159 -0.11 15.02 4.29
CA MET A 159 -0.08 14.18 3.08
C MET A 159 -1.42 13.46 2.85
N ILE A 160 -2.00 12.87 3.91
CA ILE A 160 -3.29 12.19 3.82
C ILE A 160 -4.40 13.15 3.39
N GLN A 161 -4.43 14.35 3.97
CA GLN A 161 -5.45 15.35 3.64
C GLN A 161 -5.28 15.87 2.19
N GLU A 162 -4.05 16.06 1.73
CA GLU A 162 -3.78 16.41 0.35
C GLU A 162 -4.27 15.34 -0.62
N LEU A 163 -3.98 14.05 -0.35
CA LEU A 163 -4.45 12.93 -1.18
C LEU A 163 -5.98 12.85 -1.20
N ARG A 164 -6.63 13.05 -0.05
CA ARG A 164 -8.08 13.14 0.04
C ARG A 164 -8.65 14.32 -0.76
N GLY A 165 -7.92 15.43 -0.82
CA GLY A 165 -8.25 16.59 -1.64
C GLY A 165 -8.30 16.29 -3.14
N TYR A 166 -7.55 15.27 -3.62
CA TYR A 166 -7.67 14.74 -5.00
C TYR A 166 -8.88 13.82 -5.20
N GLY A 167 -9.69 13.56 -4.17
CA GLY A 167 -10.82 12.63 -4.23
C GLY A 167 -10.47 11.18 -3.97
N VAL A 168 -9.24 10.90 -3.49
CA VAL A 168 -8.78 9.55 -3.19
C VAL A 168 -9.17 9.15 -1.78
N LYS A 169 -9.64 7.92 -1.63
CA LYS A 169 -9.87 7.32 -0.32
C LYS A 169 -8.54 6.87 0.29
N VAL A 170 -8.20 7.39 1.46
CA VAL A 170 -6.98 6.99 2.19
C VAL A 170 -7.35 6.39 3.53
N LEU A 171 -6.95 5.14 3.73
CA LEU A 171 -7.13 4.37 4.97
C LEU A 171 -5.78 4.32 5.70
N ASP A 172 -5.64 5.09 6.76
CA ASP A 172 -4.46 5.09 7.62
C ASP A 172 -4.53 3.91 8.60
N TRP A 173 -3.71 2.89 8.37
CA TRP A 173 -3.78 1.64 9.10
C TRP A 173 -2.76 1.56 10.23
N LYS A 174 -3.22 1.75 11.45
CA LYS A 174 -2.39 1.61 12.67
C LYS A 174 -2.23 0.14 13.06
N PRO A 175 -1.08 -0.27 13.66
CA PRO A 175 -0.82 -1.66 14.06
C PRO A 175 -1.90 -2.27 14.94
N ALA A 176 -2.52 -1.48 15.81
CA ALA A 176 -3.57 -1.93 16.72
C ALA A 176 -4.93 -2.19 16.02
N THR A 177 -5.11 -1.71 14.79
CA THR A 177 -6.38 -1.85 14.06
C THR A 177 -6.43 -3.20 13.36
N PRO A 178 -7.47 -4.03 13.57
CA PRO A 178 -7.61 -5.29 12.86
C PRO A 178 -7.74 -5.10 11.34
N LEU A 179 -7.11 -5.97 10.56
CA LEU A 179 -7.20 -5.95 9.10
C LEU A 179 -8.65 -6.00 8.60
N THR A 180 -9.51 -6.75 9.28
CA THR A 180 -10.93 -6.86 8.94
C THR A 180 -11.65 -5.52 8.96
N GLN A 181 -11.32 -4.64 9.91
CA GLN A 181 -11.89 -3.29 9.97
C GLN A 181 -11.44 -2.46 8.77
N ILE A 182 -10.15 -2.46 8.44
CA ILE A 182 -9.61 -1.74 7.28
C ILE A 182 -10.25 -2.23 5.97
N LEU A 183 -10.44 -3.55 5.84
CA LEU A 183 -11.07 -4.12 4.65
C LEU A 183 -12.57 -3.80 4.54
N LEU A 184 -13.27 -3.70 5.67
CA LEU A 184 -14.67 -3.25 5.69
C LEU A 184 -14.76 -1.78 5.26
N GLU A 185 -13.88 -0.93 5.75
CA GLU A 185 -13.79 0.46 5.33
C GLU A 185 -13.42 0.61 3.86
N ALA A 186 -12.51 -0.24 3.34
CA ALA A 186 -12.15 -0.27 1.93
C ALA A 186 -13.33 -0.71 1.03
N ARG A 187 -14.23 -1.54 1.55
CA ARG A 187 -15.34 -2.15 0.79
C ARG A 187 -16.58 -1.27 0.70
N ASN A 188 -16.78 -0.33 1.62
CA ASN A 188 -18.00 0.49 1.73
C ASN A 188 -18.12 1.57 0.64
N TYR A 189 -17.77 1.19 -0.61
CA TYR A 189 -17.98 1.97 -1.82
C TYR A 189 -18.26 1.06 -3.02
#